data_a3f75afd4aa979ba203f01e0f0b20b41
#
_entry.id   a3f75afd4aa979ba203f01e0f0b20b41
#
_cell.length_a   1.000
_cell.length_b   1.000
_cell.length_c   1.000
_cell.angle_alpha   90.00
_cell.angle_beta   90.00
_cell.angle_gamma   90.00
#
_symmetry.space_group_name_H-M   'P 1'
#
loop_
_entity.id
_entity.type
_entity.pdbx_description
1 polymer ?
#
loop_
_entity_poly.entity_id
_entity_poly.type
_entity_poly.pdbx_seq_one_letter_code
_entity_poly.pdbx_strand_id
1 'polypeptide(L)'
;MKNSDKNLSLARLESLLEAMRGRRVLVFGDVMVDCFIRGVVERISPEAPVPVVSVRKRESLPGGAANVVRNLLALGARPEIVALVGEDRHGRLLQRELAEIGCGTKGLVADAERETSVKTRVVAHRQQVVRFDQETILPFSASLRDQLRQAISRGLEGVDGVIISDYGKGVVEEELFNLLVTETRRRQLFLALDPKVANYDLYHDIDLVTPNADEAGQACGFPVNDETLAAAGVKIKERFRSQAVVITRGEDGMAIFPQSRTPMLLPTQAREVFDVTGAGDTVISVLTLTASMAGVTLEEAAIVANLAAGVVVGKTGTATASAAEISDCYKRLS
;
A
#
# COMPACT_ATOMS: atom_id res chain seq x y z
N MET A 1 26.42 4.90 -2.60
CA MET A 1 25.52 3.93 -1.94
C MET A 1 26.13 2.54 -2.08
N LYS A 2 26.01 1.66 -1.07
CA LYS A 2 26.53 0.27 -1.19
C LYS A 2 25.44 -0.61 -1.79
N ASN A 3 25.79 -1.48 -2.75
CA ASN A 3 24.95 -2.61 -3.13
C ASN A 3 24.96 -3.61 -1.97
N SER A 4 23.81 -3.99 -1.48
CA SER A 4 23.67 -5.04 -0.47
C SER A 4 23.69 -6.39 -1.20
N ASP A 5 24.84 -7.06 -1.22
CA ASP A 5 24.89 -8.47 -1.54
C ASP A 5 24.33 -9.26 -0.34
N LYS A 6 23.17 -9.86 -0.54
CA LYS A 6 22.47 -10.90 0.26
C LYS A 6 23.05 -11.18 1.66
N ASN A 7 22.62 -10.40 2.66
CA ASN A 7 22.96 -10.67 4.07
C ASN A 7 21.84 -11.40 4.85
N LEU A 8 20.80 -11.90 4.18
CA LEU A 8 19.71 -12.63 4.81
C LEU A 8 19.84 -14.11 4.50
N SER A 9 20.05 -14.98 5.51
CA SER A 9 20.05 -16.43 5.29
C SER A 9 18.62 -16.96 5.07
N LEU A 10 18.48 -18.08 4.37
CA LEU A 10 17.18 -18.74 4.19
C LEU A 10 16.50 -19.02 5.54
N ALA A 11 17.24 -19.54 6.52
CA ALA A 11 16.71 -19.81 7.86
C ALA A 11 16.20 -18.53 8.54
N ARG A 12 16.91 -17.39 8.39
CA ARG A 12 16.45 -16.11 8.92
C ARG A 12 15.20 -15.59 8.18
N LEU A 13 15.16 -15.71 6.86
CA LEU A 13 13.96 -15.38 6.06
C LEU A 13 12.75 -16.19 6.52
N GLU A 14 12.88 -17.50 6.63
CA GLU A 14 11.79 -18.40 7.06
C GLU A 14 11.33 -18.07 8.50
N SER A 15 12.27 -17.75 9.40
CA SER A 15 11.96 -17.27 10.75
C SER A 15 11.17 -15.94 10.74
N LEU A 16 11.53 -14.99 9.88
CA LEU A 16 10.80 -13.72 9.73
C LEU A 16 9.39 -13.94 9.19
N LEU A 17 9.25 -14.78 8.15
CA LEU A 17 7.95 -15.11 7.55
C LEU A 17 7.02 -15.81 8.55
N GLU A 18 7.54 -16.71 9.38
CA GLU A 18 6.75 -17.36 10.43
C GLU A 18 6.34 -16.35 11.53
N ALA A 19 7.24 -15.44 11.90
CA ALA A 19 6.96 -14.40 12.90
C ALA A 19 5.92 -13.36 12.46
N MET A 20 5.60 -13.25 11.16
CA MET A 20 4.50 -12.41 10.66
C MET A 20 3.13 -12.96 11.05
N ARG A 21 3.01 -14.28 11.25
CA ARG A 21 1.73 -14.94 11.52
C ARG A 21 1.10 -14.47 12.82
N GLY A 22 -0.17 -14.15 12.73
CA GLY A 22 -0.97 -13.72 13.87
C GLY A 22 -0.70 -12.30 14.35
N ARG A 23 0.29 -11.58 13.77
CA ARG A 23 0.53 -10.17 14.10
C ARG A 23 -0.67 -9.31 13.73
N ARG A 24 -1.00 -8.39 14.58
CA ARG A 24 -2.15 -7.50 14.40
C ARG A 24 -1.67 -6.15 13.85
N VAL A 25 -2.27 -5.70 12.74
CA VAL A 25 -1.91 -4.44 12.11
C VAL A 25 -3.17 -3.62 11.85
N LEU A 26 -3.18 -2.37 12.32
CA LEU A 26 -4.21 -1.42 11.92
C LEU A 26 -3.84 -0.83 10.57
N VAL A 27 -4.75 -0.92 9.60
CA VAL A 27 -4.67 -0.20 8.33
C VAL A 27 -5.67 0.94 8.37
N PHE A 28 -5.19 2.17 8.33
CA PHE A 28 -5.99 3.39 8.19
C PHE A 28 -5.76 3.98 6.80
N GLY A 29 -6.80 4.24 6.04
CA GLY A 29 -6.61 4.85 4.72
C GLY A 29 -7.80 4.77 3.79
N ASP A 30 -7.56 5.16 2.55
CA ASP A 30 -8.57 5.21 1.51
C ASP A 30 -8.80 3.85 0.86
N VAL A 31 -10.02 3.34 0.96
CA VAL A 31 -10.46 2.13 0.27
C VAL A 31 -11.17 2.47 -1.04
N MET A 32 -11.09 1.57 -1.99
CA MET A 32 -11.77 1.70 -3.27
C MET A 32 -12.10 0.33 -3.87
N VAL A 33 -12.95 0.33 -4.89
CA VAL A 33 -13.21 -0.85 -5.71
C VAL A 33 -12.43 -0.70 -7.02
N ASP A 34 -11.51 -1.62 -7.30
CA ASP A 34 -10.87 -1.76 -8.60
C ASP A 34 -11.75 -2.65 -9.50
N CYS A 35 -12.41 -2.04 -10.48
CA CYS A 35 -13.24 -2.73 -11.47
C CYS A 35 -12.47 -2.97 -12.76
N PHE A 36 -12.47 -4.20 -13.25
CA PHE A 36 -11.92 -4.57 -14.56
C PHE A 36 -13.03 -5.02 -15.48
N ILE A 37 -13.20 -4.32 -16.60
CA ILE A 37 -14.08 -4.71 -17.70
C ILE A 37 -13.19 -5.26 -18.81
N ARG A 38 -13.20 -6.58 -18.98
CA ARG A 38 -12.40 -7.26 -20.00
C ARG A 38 -13.25 -7.62 -21.22
N GLY A 39 -12.74 -7.32 -22.41
CA GLY A 39 -13.47 -7.57 -23.64
C GLY A 39 -12.58 -7.65 -24.88
N VAL A 40 -13.22 -7.56 -26.02
CA VAL A 40 -12.58 -7.49 -27.34
C VAL A 40 -13.08 -6.25 -28.09
N VAL A 41 -12.22 -5.67 -28.92
CA VAL A 41 -12.55 -4.59 -29.84
C VAL A 41 -12.54 -5.16 -31.25
N GLU A 42 -13.69 -5.19 -31.90
CA GLU A 42 -13.82 -5.71 -33.28
C GLU A 42 -14.23 -4.61 -34.29
N ARG A 43 -14.67 -3.45 -33.79
CA ARG A 43 -15.10 -2.34 -34.64
C ARG A 43 -14.93 -0.99 -33.95
N ILE A 44 -14.91 0.06 -34.79
CA ILE A 44 -15.02 1.45 -34.33
C ILE A 44 -16.51 1.81 -34.29
N SER A 45 -16.90 2.68 -33.36
CA SER A 45 -18.28 3.17 -33.26
C SER A 45 -18.67 3.97 -34.50
N PRO A 46 -19.91 3.80 -35.05
CA PRO A 46 -20.42 4.68 -36.08
C PRO A 46 -20.78 6.09 -35.57
N GLU A 47 -20.88 6.27 -34.23
CA GLU A 47 -21.29 7.52 -33.60
C GLU A 47 -20.10 8.45 -33.32
N ALA A 48 -18.90 7.88 -33.14
CA ALA A 48 -17.66 8.62 -32.81
C ALA A 48 -16.43 7.76 -33.14
N PRO A 49 -15.23 8.33 -33.36
CA PRO A 49 -14.01 7.59 -33.68
C PRO A 49 -13.42 6.92 -32.43
N VAL A 50 -14.22 6.10 -31.74
CA VAL A 50 -13.83 5.36 -30.52
C VAL A 50 -14.06 3.86 -30.68
N PRO A 51 -13.24 2.99 -30.07
CA PRO A 51 -13.44 1.55 -30.13
C PRO A 51 -14.73 1.12 -29.41
N VAL A 52 -15.44 0.14 -29.96
CA VAL A 52 -16.56 -0.54 -29.27
C VAL A 52 -16.01 -1.79 -28.60
N VAL A 53 -16.07 -1.83 -27.27
CA VAL A 53 -15.63 -2.97 -26.47
C VAL A 53 -16.78 -3.91 -26.20
N SER A 54 -16.74 -5.12 -26.81
CA SER A 54 -17.65 -6.21 -26.49
C SER A 54 -17.22 -6.88 -25.20
N VAL A 55 -17.95 -6.61 -24.10
CA VAL A 55 -17.60 -7.08 -22.75
C VAL A 55 -17.75 -8.60 -22.65
N ARG A 56 -16.71 -9.26 -22.17
CA ARG A 56 -16.65 -10.71 -21.90
C ARG A 56 -16.66 -11.04 -20.41
N LYS A 57 -15.98 -10.22 -19.60
CA LYS A 57 -15.85 -10.46 -18.16
C LYS A 57 -15.86 -9.13 -17.40
N ARG A 58 -16.46 -9.13 -16.22
CA ARG A 58 -16.35 -8.04 -15.23
C ARG A 58 -15.83 -8.63 -13.94
N GLU A 59 -14.87 -7.96 -13.34
CA GLU A 59 -14.27 -8.33 -12.07
C GLU A 59 -14.19 -7.07 -11.19
N SER A 60 -14.44 -7.24 -9.91
CA SER A 60 -14.28 -6.18 -8.92
C SER A 60 -13.41 -6.71 -7.79
N LEU A 61 -12.41 -5.96 -7.39
CA LEU A 61 -11.46 -6.33 -6.33
C LEU A 61 -11.35 -5.17 -5.33
N PRO A 62 -11.17 -5.48 -4.04
CA PRO A 62 -10.80 -4.48 -3.05
C PRO A 62 -9.44 -3.85 -3.38
N GLY A 63 -9.40 -2.52 -3.50
CA GLY A 63 -8.21 -1.72 -3.83
C GLY A 63 -7.86 -0.69 -2.76
N GLY A 64 -6.74 0.00 -2.94
CA GLY A 64 -6.20 0.95 -1.97
C GLY A 64 -5.86 0.27 -0.64
N ALA A 65 -6.21 0.88 0.48
CA ALA A 65 -5.99 0.31 1.81
C ALA A 65 -6.57 -1.11 1.97
N ALA A 66 -7.63 -1.47 1.22
CA ALA A 66 -8.15 -2.83 1.21
C ALA A 66 -7.21 -3.83 0.53
N ASN A 67 -6.38 -3.40 -0.44
CA ASN A 67 -5.34 -4.25 -1.00
C ASN A 67 -4.17 -4.45 -0.02
N VAL A 68 -3.82 -3.45 0.79
CA VAL A 68 -2.87 -3.61 1.91
C VAL A 68 -3.37 -4.70 2.87
N VAL A 69 -4.65 -4.68 3.25
CA VAL A 69 -5.29 -5.71 4.07
C VAL A 69 -5.13 -7.10 3.46
N ARG A 70 -5.38 -7.25 2.15
CA ARG A 70 -5.23 -8.54 1.44
C ARG A 70 -3.79 -9.07 1.50
N ASN A 71 -2.79 -8.19 1.34
CA ASN A 71 -1.38 -8.55 1.46
C ASN A 71 -1.03 -9.02 2.88
N LEU A 72 -1.50 -8.32 3.91
CA LEU A 72 -1.31 -8.72 5.30
C LEU A 72 -1.91 -10.10 5.60
N LEU A 73 -3.15 -10.35 5.15
CA LEU A 73 -3.81 -11.65 5.30
C LEU A 73 -3.07 -12.78 4.58
N ALA A 74 -2.55 -12.53 3.38
CA ALA A 74 -1.79 -13.52 2.62
C ALA A 74 -0.49 -13.96 3.34
N LEU A 75 0.03 -13.10 4.22
CA LEU A 75 1.19 -13.37 5.09
C LEU A 75 0.80 -13.97 6.45
N GLY A 76 -0.50 -14.23 6.67
CA GLY A 76 -1.01 -14.81 7.91
C GLY A 76 -1.18 -13.82 9.06
N ALA A 77 -1.06 -12.51 8.80
CA ALA A 77 -1.34 -11.47 9.79
C ALA A 77 -2.85 -11.30 10.03
N ARG A 78 -3.21 -10.52 11.03
CA ARG A 78 -4.59 -10.19 11.43
C ARG A 78 -4.82 -8.69 11.31
N PRO A 79 -5.15 -8.19 10.11
CA PRO A 79 -5.40 -6.77 9.93
C PRO A 79 -6.77 -6.37 10.49
N GLU A 80 -6.81 -5.15 11.04
CA GLU A 80 -8.02 -4.35 11.27
C GLU A 80 -7.99 -3.19 10.28
N ILE A 81 -9.15 -2.80 9.75
CA ILE A 81 -9.22 -1.66 8.83
C ILE A 81 -10.08 -0.54 9.41
N VAL A 82 -9.59 0.70 9.29
CA VAL A 82 -10.39 1.91 9.49
C VAL A 82 -10.35 2.73 8.21
N ALA A 83 -11.50 2.87 7.59
CA ALA A 83 -11.66 3.54 6.32
C ALA A 83 -13.08 4.09 6.16
N LEU A 84 -13.28 4.89 5.11
CA LEU A 84 -14.56 5.50 4.78
C LEU A 84 -15.12 4.89 3.49
N VAL A 85 -16.40 4.56 3.49
CA VAL A 85 -17.15 4.07 2.33
C VAL A 85 -18.45 4.82 2.18
N GLY A 86 -19.04 4.83 1.01
CA GLY A 86 -20.40 5.32 0.79
C GLY A 86 -21.46 4.33 1.27
N GLU A 87 -22.67 4.82 1.59
CA GLU A 87 -23.85 3.98 1.82
C GLU A 87 -24.43 3.41 0.52
N ASP A 88 -23.57 2.92 -0.37
CA ASP A 88 -23.90 2.44 -1.70
C ASP A 88 -23.61 0.94 -1.90
N ARG A 89 -23.81 0.47 -3.13
CA ARG A 89 -23.55 -0.94 -3.48
C ARG A 89 -22.07 -1.32 -3.36
N HIS A 90 -21.16 -0.37 -3.65
CA HIS A 90 -19.73 -0.63 -3.65
C HIS A 90 -19.17 -0.65 -2.23
N GLY A 91 -19.68 0.20 -1.32
CA GLY A 91 -19.36 0.14 0.10
C GLY A 91 -19.80 -1.19 0.73
N ARG A 92 -21.02 -1.65 0.41
CA ARG A 92 -21.49 -2.97 0.84
C ARG A 92 -20.69 -4.12 0.23
N LEU A 93 -20.22 -3.98 -1.02
CA LEU A 93 -19.32 -4.95 -1.66
C LEU A 93 -18.01 -5.05 -0.89
N LEU A 94 -17.34 -3.93 -0.64
CA LEU A 94 -16.07 -3.89 0.11
C LEU A 94 -16.22 -4.51 1.51
N GLN A 95 -17.28 -4.14 2.23
CA GLN A 95 -17.54 -4.67 3.57
C GLN A 95 -17.70 -6.19 3.55
N ARG A 96 -18.46 -6.72 2.59
CA ARG A 96 -18.65 -8.17 2.44
C ARG A 96 -17.35 -8.87 2.08
N GLU A 97 -16.65 -8.42 1.03
CA GLU A 97 -15.44 -9.08 0.56
C GLU A 97 -14.32 -9.05 1.60
N LEU A 98 -14.14 -7.94 2.33
CA LEU A 98 -13.17 -7.86 3.42
C LEU A 98 -13.55 -8.81 4.57
N ALA A 99 -14.83 -8.92 4.91
CA ALA A 99 -15.28 -9.87 5.94
C ALA A 99 -15.08 -11.33 5.50
N GLU A 100 -15.36 -11.67 4.24
CA GLU A 100 -15.20 -13.02 3.68
C GLU A 100 -13.74 -13.50 3.71
N ILE A 101 -12.77 -12.58 3.54
CA ILE A 101 -11.33 -12.91 3.65
C ILE A 101 -10.80 -12.86 5.08
N GLY A 102 -11.64 -12.58 6.08
CA GLY A 102 -11.29 -12.60 7.50
C GLY A 102 -10.74 -11.30 8.07
N CYS A 103 -10.96 -10.15 7.40
CA CYS A 103 -10.64 -8.84 7.96
C CYS A 103 -11.72 -8.35 8.92
N GLY A 104 -11.32 -7.73 10.03
CA GLY A 104 -12.25 -7.00 10.90
C GLY A 104 -12.77 -5.73 10.21
N THR A 105 -14.09 -5.67 9.95
CA THR A 105 -14.72 -4.58 9.18
C THR A 105 -15.46 -3.56 10.06
N LYS A 106 -15.36 -3.65 11.37
CA LYS A 106 -16.03 -2.72 12.33
C LYS A 106 -15.55 -1.27 12.24
N GLY A 107 -14.38 -1.06 11.62
CA GLY A 107 -13.81 0.25 11.37
C GLY A 107 -14.18 0.85 10.01
N LEU A 108 -14.94 0.14 9.16
CA LEU A 108 -15.50 0.74 7.94
C LEU A 108 -16.68 1.63 8.32
N VAL A 109 -16.46 2.94 8.22
CA VAL A 109 -17.48 3.95 8.50
C VAL A 109 -18.19 4.28 7.19
N ALA A 110 -19.51 4.26 7.19
CA ALA A 110 -20.31 4.60 6.01
C ALA A 110 -20.81 6.05 6.09
N ASP A 111 -20.78 6.73 4.94
CA ASP A 111 -21.25 8.11 4.77
C ASP A 111 -22.30 8.15 3.64
N ALA A 112 -23.51 8.64 3.95
CA ALA A 112 -24.60 8.73 2.99
C ALA A 112 -24.41 9.83 1.93
N GLU A 113 -23.59 10.85 2.21
CA GLU A 113 -23.33 11.97 1.30
C GLU A 113 -22.19 11.69 0.31
N ARG A 114 -21.52 10.55 0.46
CA ARG A 114 -20.32 10.18 -0.31
C ARG A 114 -20.54 8.91 -1.12
N GLU A 115 -20.00 8.89 -2.32
CA GLU A 115 -19.90 7.64 -3.09
C GLU A 115 -18.59 6.90 -2.73
N THR A 116 -18.68 5.57 -2.66
CA THR A 116 -17.48 4.73 -2.55
C THR A 116 -16.61 4.90 -3.79
N SER A 117 -15.34 5.15 -3.62
CA SER A 117 -14.40 5.30 -4.72
C SER A 117 -14.33 4.05 -5.59
N VAL A 118 -14.47 4.21 -6.91
CA VAL A 118 -14.39 3.12 -7.89
C VAL A 118 -13.46 3.51 -9.01
N LYS A 119 -12.48 2.65 -9.29
CA LYS A 119 -11.58 2.79 -10.45
C LYS A 119 -11.91 1.72 -11.47
N THR A 120 -12.51 2.11 -12.59
CA THR A 120 -12.88 1.17 -13.65
C THR A 120 -11.88 1.20 -14.79
N ARG A 121 -11.25 0.07 -15.06
CA ARG A 121 -10.33 -0.15 -16.18
C ARG A 121 -10.98 -1.01 -17.23
N VAL A 122 -11.11 -0.48 -18.46
CA VAL A 122 -11.58 -1.24 -19.63
C VAL A 122 -10.35 -1.78 -20.33
N VAL A 123 -10.26 -3.11 -20.44
CA VAL A 123 -9.12 -3.81 -21.05
C VAL A 123 -9.59 -4.64 -22.24
N ALA A 124 -8.99 -4.43 -23.40
CA ALA A 124 -9.23 -5.23 -24.60
C ALA A 124 -7.88 -5.65 -25.21
N HIS A 125 -7.78 -6.90 -25.71
CA HIS A 125 -6.55 -7.43 -26.30
C HIS A 125 -5.30 -7.25 -25.41
N ARG A 126 -5.44 -7.37 -24.08
CA ARG A 126 -4.40 -7.15 -23.05
C ARG A 126 -3.91 -5.70 -22.91
N GLN A 127 -4.57 -4.75 -23.54
CA GLN A 127 -4.27 -3.32 -23.42
C GLN A 127 -5.39 -2.58 -22.69
N GLN A 128 -5.02 -1.62 -21.84
CA GLN A 128 -5.99 -0.73 -21.23
C GLN A 128 -6.46 0.29 -22.26
N VAL A 129 -7.76 0.24 -22.60
CA VAL A 129 -8.40 1.13 -23.57
C VAL A 129 -8.73 2.48 -22.92
N VAL A 130 -9.30 2.43 -21.72
CA VAL A 130 -9.68 3.62 -20.94
C VAL A 130 -9.77 3.27 -19.46
N ARG A 131 -9.54 4.26 -18.60
CA ARG A 131 -9.88 4.23 -17.17
C ARG A 131 -10.82 5.39 -16.87
N PHE A 132 -11.84 5.15 -16.06
CA PHE A 132 -12.67 6.19 -15.47
C PHE A 132 -12.84 5.93 -13.98
N ASP A 133 -12.81 7.02 -13.21
CA ASP A 133 -12.83 7.00 -11.77
C ASP A 133 -14.12 7.70 -11.28
N GLN A 134 -14.85 7.05 -10.37
CA GLN A 134 -15.98 7.62 -9.64
C GLN A 134 -15.49 7.86 -8.21
N GLU A 135 -15.56 9.08 -7.75
CA GLU A 135 -15.06 9.45 -6.42
C GLU A 135 -15.72 10.74 -5.96
N THR A 136 -15.95 10.82 -4.66
CA THR A 136 -16.50 12.01 -3.99
C THR A 136 -15.62 12.35 -2.81
N ILE A 137 -14.97 13.52 -2.84
CA ILE A 137 -14.14 14.02 -1.75
C ILE A 137 -14.87 15.20 -1.14
N LEU A 138 -15.35 15.04 0.09
CA LEU A 138 -16.07 16.08 0.83
C LEU A 138 -15.44 16.26 2.22
N PRO A 139 -15.50 17.46 2.80
CA PRO A 139 -15.16 17.66 4.21
C PRO A 139 -16.01 16.77 5.12
N PHE A 140 -15.45 16.37 6.26
CA PHE A 140 -16.19 15.57 7.23
C PHE A 140 -17.16 16.42 8.04
N SER A 141 -18.37 15.88 8.28
CA SER A 141 -19.22 16.35 9.35
C SER A 141 -18.58 16.02 10.72
N ALA A 142 -18.95 16.78 11.76
CA ALA A 142 -18.44 16.49 13.10
C ALA A 142 -18.79 15.07 13.56
N SER A 143 -20.01 14.59 13.24
CA SER A 143 -20.45 13.23 13.56
C SER A 143 -19.60 12.16 12.87
N LEU A 144 -19.29 12.35 11.59
CA LEU A 144 -18.46 11.40 10.81
C LEU A 144 -17.05 11.34 11.35
N ARG A 145 -16.47 12.50 11.68
CA ARG A 145 -15.13 12.57 12.29
C ARG A 145 -15.09 11.86 13.65
N ASP A 146 -16.11 12.05 14.49
CA ASP A 146 -16.20 11.36 15.78
C ASP A 146 -16.32 9.84 15.63
N GLN A 147 -17.04 9.35 14.63
CA GLN A 147 -17.12 7.91 14.33
C GLN A 147 -15.76 7.35 13.92
N LEU A 148 -15.01 8.06 13.04
CA LEU A 148 -13.67 7.68 12.62
C LEU A 148 -12.67 7.70 13.80
N ARG A 149 -12.72 8.72 14.67
CA ARG A 149 -11.90 8.79 15.89
C ARG A 149 -12.16 7.58 16.82
N GLN A 150 -13.42 7.21 17.01
CA GLN A 150 -13.77 6.02 17.80
C GLN A 150 -13.31 4.73 17.14
N ALA A 151 -13.41 4.64 15.79
CA ALA A 151 -12.94 3.49 15.04
C ALA A 151 -11.41 3.34 15.16
N ILE A 152 -10.66 4.44 15.02
CA ILE A 152 -9.19 4.48 15.23
C ILE A 152 -8.85 4.01 16.65
N SER A 153 -9.51 4.57 17.67
CA SER A 153 -9.21 4.24 19.07
C SER A 153 -9.41 2.75 19.37
N ARG A 154 -10.47 2.14 18.84
CA ARG A 154 -10.73 0.70 18.93
C ARG A 154 -9.75 -0.13 18.10
N GLY A 155 -9.45 0.32 16.87
CA GLY A 155 -8.53 -0.38 15.96
C GLY A 155 -7.10 -0.43 16.48
N LEU A 156 -6.70 0.52 17.34
CA LEU A 156 -5.38 0.56 17.97
C LEU A 156 -5.22 -0.38 19.18
N GLU A 157 -6.27 -1.11 19.57
CA GLU A 157 -6.20 -2.00 20.73
C GLU A 157 -5.45 -3.30 20.41
N GLY A 158 -4.30 -3.49 21.05
CA GLY A 158 -3.50 -4.71 20.93
C GLY A 158 -2.93 -4.97 19.53
N VAL A 159 -2.66 -3.91 18.74
CA VAL A 159 -1.96 -4.03 17.46
C VAL A 159 -0.45 -3.95 17.66
N ASP A 160 0.30 -4.52 16.72
CA ASP A 160 1.77 -4.53 16.68
C ASP A 160 2.34 -3.40 15.82
N GLY A 161 1.52 -2.84 14.94
CA GLY A 161 1.92 -1.76 14.03
C GLY A 161 0.73 -1.12 13.34
N VAL A 162 0.97 0.03 12.71
CA VAL A 162 -0.03 0.84 12.03
C VAL A 162 0.47 1.19 10.63
N ILE A 163 -0.40 1.06 9.63
CA ILE A 163 -0.17 1.52 8.26
C ILE A 163 -1.17 2.63 7.94
N ILE A 164 -0.67 3.78 7.49
CA ILE A 164 -1.46 4.78 6.81
C ILE A 164 -1.28 4.57 5.30
N SER A 165 -2.37 4.23 4.61
CA SER A 165 -2.40 4.01 3.16
C SER A 165 -3.23 5.11 2.51
N ASP A 166 -2.55 6.17 2.06
CA ASP A 166 -3.18 7.38 1.55
C ASP A 166 -3.25 7.35 0.01
N TYR A 167 -4.45 7.50 -0.52
CA TYR A 167 -4.73 7.61 -1.96
C TYR A 167 -5.34 8.97 -2.33
N GLY A 168 -5.41 9.90 -1.36
CA GLY A 168 -5.97 11.24 -1.56
C GLY A 168 -7.48 11.22 -1.80
N LYS A 169 -8.21 10.29 -1.17
CA LYS A 169 -9.68 10.23 -1.26
C LYS A 169 -10.38 10.82 -0.04
N GLY A 170 -9.59 11.43 0.84
CA GLY A 170 -10.06 12.32 1.91
C GLY A 170 -10.29 11.64 3.25
N VAL A 171 -9.91 10.36 3.44
CA VAL A 171 -9.95 9.76 4.79
C VAL A 171 -8.79 10.26 5.65
N VAL A 172 -7.64 10.53 5.02
CA VAL A 172 -6.48 11.10 5.71
C VAL A 172 -6.64 12.61 5.76
N GLU A 173 -7.15 13.11 6.88
CA GLU A 173 -7.22 14.54 7.20
C GLU A 173 -6.36 14.87 8.42
N GLU A 174 -6.06 16.14 8.63
CA GLU A 174 -5.12 16.62 9.65
C GLU A 174 -5.44 16.12 11.07
N GLU A 175 -6.70 16.23 11.50
CA GLU A 175 -7.11 15.85 12.86
C GLU A 175 -6.95 14.35 13.11
N LEU A 176 -7.37 13.51 12.16
CA LEU A 176 -7.26 12.05 12.27
C LEU A 176 -5.81 11.57 12.14
N PHE A 177 -5.01 12.23 11.28
CA PHE A 177 -3.59 11.96 11.17
C PHE A 177 -2.86 12.27 12.47
N ASN A 178 -3.09 13.45 13.05
CA ASN A 178 -2.50 13.86 14.33
C ASN A 178 -2.91 12.95 15.49
N LEU A 179 -4.16 12.49 15.50
CA LEU A 179 -4.64 11.48 16.47
C LEU A 179 -3.83 10.19 16.35
N LEU A 180 -3.66 9.67 15.14
CA LEU A 180 -2.88 8.43 14.89
C LEU A 180 -1.44 8.60 15.34
N VAL A 181 -0.77 9.69 14.94
CA VAL A 181 0.61 9.97 15.38
C VAL A 181 0.71 10.02 16.90
N THR A 182 -0.19 10.74 17.56
CA THR A 182 -0.20 10.87 19.02
C THR A 182 -0.39 9.52 19.72
N GLU A 183 -1.39 8.75 19.27
CA GLU A 183 -1.71 7.46 19.88
C GLU A 183 -0.65 6.39 19.62
N THR A 184 -0.07 6.35 18.42
CA THR A 184 1.02 5.42 18.09
C THR A 184 2.27 5.72 18.92
N ARG A 185 2.63 7.00 19.10
CA ARG A 185 3.75 7.38 19.96
C ARG A 185 3.50 7.03 21.42
N ARG A 186 2.30 7.32 21.95
CA ARG A 186 1.90 6.99 23.32
C ARG A 186 1.97 5.50 23.61
N ARG A 187 1.63 4.66 22.60
CA ARG A 187 1.61 3.19 22.71
C ARG A 187 2.92 2.53 22.25
N GLN A 188 3.89 3.30 21.77
CA GLN A 188 5.14 2.81 21.19
C GLN A 188 4.93 1.84 20.02
N LEU A 189 3.94 2.13 19.18
CA LEU A 189 3.63 1.35 17.98
C LEU A 189 4.45 1.86 16.79
N PHE A 190 4.81 0.95 15.90
CA PHE A 190 5.46 1.28 14.64
C PHE A 190 4.44 1.87 13.67
N LEU A 191 4.74 3.06 13.13
CA LEU A 191 3.89 3.78 12.18
C LEU A 191 4.55 3.84 10.81
N ALA A 192 3.92 3.22 9.81
CA ALA A 192 4.31 3.30 8.41
C ALA A 192 3.31 4.11 7.60
N LEU A 193 3.80 4.83 6.60
CA LEU A 193 3.00 5.66 5.68
C LEU A 193 3.33 5.34 4.23
N ASP A 194 2.32 5.02 3.45
CA ASP A 194 2.34 5.11 1.99
C ASP A 194 1.74 6.46 1.58
N PRO A 195 2.57 7.42 1.12
CA PRO A 195 2.18 8.82 1.07
C PRO A 195 1.46 9.20 -0.22
N LYS A 196 0.61 10.23 -0.16
CA LYS A 196 0.01 10.86 -1.33
C LYS A 196 0.38 12.34 -1.41
N VAL A 197 0.79 12.78 -2.60
CA VAL A 197 1.27 14.15 -2.85
C VAL A 197 0.33 15.23 -2.32
N ALA A 198 -0.98 15.03 -2.48
CA ALA A 198 -2.00 15.98 -2.02
C ALA A 198 -1.95 16.28 -0.52
N ASN A 199 -1.39 15.38 0.28
CA ASN A 199 -1.38 15.44 1.74
C ASN A 199 0.02 15.59 2.35
N TYR A 200 1.04 15.91 1.55
CA TYR A 200 2.43 16.01 2.04
C TYR A 200 2.64 16.99 3.19
N ASP A 201 1.84 18.04 3.30
CA ASP A 201 1.95 19.01 4.36
C ASP A 201 1.34 18.55 5.69
N LEU A 202 0.58 17.44 5.66
CA LEU A 202 0.04 16.80 6.87
C LEU A 202 1.04 15.86 7.55
N TYR A 203 1.99 15.28 6.79
CA TYR A 203 2.79 14.17 7.29
C TYR A 203 3.95 14.59 8.18
N HIS A 204 4.03 13.98 9.35
CA HIS A 204 5.13 14.20 10.29
C HIS A 204 5.26 13.07 11.32
N ASP A 205 6.47 12.94 11.89
CA ASP A 205 6.76 12.02 13.00
C ASP A 205 6.42 10.55 12.71
N ILE A 206 6.90 10.04 11.58
CA ILE A 206 6.61 8.72 11.04
C ILE A 206 7.85 7.82 11.18
N ASP A 207 7.67 6.52 11.48
CA ASP A 207 8.80 5.60 11.58
C ASP A 207 9.32 5.21 10.19
N LEU A 208 8.42 4.96 9.24
CA LEU A 208 8.76 4.55 7.88
C LEU A 208 7.84 5.19 6.84
N VAL A 209 8.42 5.75 5.78
CA VAL A 209 7.69 6.28 4.62
C VAL A 209 8.12 5.55 3.36
N THR A 210 7.16 5.19 2.48
CA THR A 210 7.41 4.35 1.29
C THR A 210 7.01 5.02 -0.03
N PRO A 211 7.51 6.21 -0.39
CA PRO A 211 7.17 6.84 -1.66
C PRO A 211 7.77 6.08 -2.84
N ASN A 212 7.12 6.14 -4.00
CA ASN A 212 7.79 5.80 -5.25
C ASN A 212 8.68 6.96 -5.74
N ALA A 213 9.45 6.73 -6.83
CA ALA A 213 10.39 7.74 -7.34
C ALA A 213 9.71 9.05 -7.76
N ASP A 214 8.51 8.98 -8.35
CA ASP A 214 7.76 10.17 -8.76
C ASP A 214 7.21 10.94 -7.55
N GLU A 215 6.66 10.25 -6.57
CA GLU A 215 6.19 10.82 -5.31
C GLU A 215 7.34 11.43 -4.52
N ALA A 216 8.48 10.74 -4.47
CA ALA A 216 9.71 11.26 -3.87
C ALA A 216 10.19 12.54 -4.58
N GLY A 217 10.13 12.56 -5.91
CA GLY A 217 10.47 13.73 -6.72
C GLY A 217 9.58 14.92 -6.42
N GLN A 218 8.28 14.70 -6.32
CA GLN A 218 7.31 15.74 -5.95
C GLN A 218 7.51 16.24 -4.51
N ALA A 219 7.82 15.34 -3.57
CA ALA A 219 8.16 15.72 -2.19
C ALA A 219 9.42 16.60 -2.12
N CYS A 220 10.37 16.35 -3.01
CA CYS A 220 11.65 17.05 -3.04
C CYS A 220 11.66 18.31 -3.92
N GLY A 221 10.74 18.41 -4.88
CA GLY A 221 10.74 19.49 -5.87
C GLY A 221 11.83 19.33 -6.95
N PHE A 222 12.38 18.12 -7.13
CA PHE A 222 13.31 17.77 -8.21
C PHE A 222 13.15 16.28 -8.61
N PRO A 223 13.48 15.90 -9.86
CA PRO A 223 13.40 14.51 -10.29
C PRO A 223 14.33 13.59 -9.50
N VAL A 224 13.86 12.38 -9.17
CA VAL A 224 14.65 11.36 -8.47
C VAL A 224 15.26 10.41 -9.50
N ASN A 225 16.58 10.44 -9.59
CA ASN A 225 17.43 9.57 -10.40
C ASN A 225 18.68 9.17 -9.59
N ASP A 226 19.60 8.42 -10.16
CA ASP A 226 20.78 7.92 -9.43
C ASP A 226 21.64 9.03 -8.80
N GLU A 227 21.72 10.22 -9.42
CA GLU A 227 22.50 11.36 -8.93
C GLU A 227 21.79 12.07 -7.75
N THR A 228 20.46 12.18 -7.80
CA THR A 228 19.66 12.94 -6.85
C THR A 228 19.06 12.06 -5.73
N LEU A 229 19.09 10.75 -5.89
CA LEU A 229 18.44 9.77 -5.00
C LEU A 229 18.88 9.92 -3.53
N ALA A 230 20.18 10.11 -3.29
CA ALA A 230 20.70 10.28 -1.93
C ALA A 230 20.16 11.57 -1.27
N ALA A 231 20.11 12.67 -2.02
CA ALA A 231 19.58 13.93 -1.57
C ALA A 231 18.05 13.84 -1.32
N ALA A 232 17.33 13.11 -2.19
CA ALA A 232 15.90 12.88 -2.04
C ALA A 232 15.57 12.16 -0.73
N GLY A 233 16.27 11.06 -0.42
CA GLY A 233 16.05 10.33 0.83
C GLY A 233 16.28 11.18 2.07
N VAL A 234 17.32 12.02 2.09
CA VAL A 234 17.58 12.96 3.19
C VAL A 234 16.43 13.97 3.31
N LYS A 235 16.07 14.62 2.18
CA LYS A 235 15.03 15.66 2.17
C LYS A 235 13.67 15.15 2.60
N ILE A 236 13.29 13.92 2.20
CA ILE A 236 12.03 13.30 2.62
C ILE A 236 12.03 13.02 4.12
N LYS A 237 13.15 12.49 4.66
CA LYS A 237 13.31 12.28 6.10
C LYS A 237 13.13 13.56 6.90
N GLU A 238 13.73 14.64 6.45
CA GLU A 238 13.62 15.96 7.09
C GLU A 238 12.20 16.52 6.98
N ARG A 239 11.61 16.49 5.76
CA ARG A 239 10.27 17.02 5.52
C ARG A 239 9.21 16.35 6.38
N PHE A 240 9.23 15.03 6.48
CA PHE A 240 8.22 14.27 7.21
C PHE A 240 8.67 13.91 8.64
N ARG A 241 9.84 14.40 9.08
CA ARG A 241 10.45 14.00 10.36
C ARG A 241 10.41 12.49 10.57
N SER A 242 10.69 11.73 9.48
CA SER A 242 10.62 10.28 9.50
C SER A 242 11.94 9.65 9.93
N GLN A 243 11.86 8.49 10.61
CA GLN A 243 13.06 7.76 11.03
C GLN A 243 13.72 7.05 9.84
N ALA A 244 12.92 6.54 8.92
CA ALA A 244 13.39 5.83 7.74
C ALA A 244 12.55 6.14 6.50
N VAL A 245 13.16 5.99 5.32
CA VAL A 245 12.49 6.08 4.01
C VAL A 245 12.92 4.90 3.15
N VAL A 246 11.97 4.29 2.46
CA VAL A 246 12.22 3.33 1.39
C VAL A 246 11.60 3.87 0.11
N ILE A 247 12.43 4.27 -0.85
CA ILE A 247 11.96 4.77 -2.16
C ILE A 247 11.88 3.57 -3.11
N THR A 248 10.68 3.26 -3.60
CA THR A 248 10.50 2.23 -4.64
C THR A 248 10.81 2.83 -6.02
N ARG A 249 11.56 2.08 -6.86
CA ARG A 249 12.11 2.56 -8.13
C ARG A 249 11.72 1.68 -9.31
N GLY A 250 10.62 0.95 -9.22
CA GLY A 250 10.15 0.07 -10.27
C GLY A 250 11.18 -1.01 -10.63
N GLU A 251 11.64 -1.03 -11.87
CA GLU A 251 12.63 -1.99 -12.37
C GLU A 251 14.02 -1.85 -11.72
N ASP A 252 14.33 -0.69 -11.15
CA ASP A 252 15.57 -0.45 -10.42
C ASP A 252 15.54 -0.92 -8.95
N GLY A 253 14.42 -1.49 -8.51
CA GLY A 253 14.24 -2.03 -7.15
C GLY A 253 13.94 -0.98 -6.10
N MET A 254 14.75 -0.88 -5.03
CA MET A 254 14.49 0.00 -3.88
C MET A 254 15.74 0.70 -3.39
N ALA A 255 15.57 1.93 -2.89
CA ALA A 255 16.59 2.66 -2.14
C ALA A 255 16.15 2.82 -0.69
N ILE A 256 17.00 2.45 0.26
CA ILE A 256 16.73 2.39 1.69
C ILE A 256 17.55 3.45 2.40
N PHE A 257 16.89 4.30 3.16
CA PHE A 257 17.46 5.38 3.96
C PHE A 257 17.12 5.16 5.45
N PRO A 258 17.91 4.36 6.17
CA PRO A 258 17.68 4.13 7.60
C PRO A 258 18.04 5.36 8.43
N GLN A 259 17.65 5.34 9.71
CA GLN A 259 17.86 6.48 10.63
C GLN A 259 19.33 6.85 10.78
N SER A 260 20.18 5.88 11.02
CA SER A 260 21.59 6.08 11.44
C SER A 260 22.62 5.29 10.65
N ARG A 261 22.23 4.72 9.50
CA ARG A 261 23.13 3.91 8.65
C ARG A 261 23.28 4.52 7.25
N THR A 262 24.32 4.08 6.54
CA THR A 262 24.55 4.47 5.16
C THR A 262 23.37 4.00 4.29
N PRO A 263 22.85 4.84 3.38
CA PRO A 263 21.85 4.44 2.41
C PRO A 263 22.29 3.26 1.55
N MET A 264 21.35 2.38 1.22
CA MET A 264 21.59 1.14 0.48
C MET A 264 20.66 1.05 -0.73
N LEU A 265 21.12 0.34 -1.77
CA LEU A 265 20.35 -0.04 -2.93
C LEU A 265 20.07 -1.54 -2.90
N LEU A 266 18.82 -1.91 -3.12
CA LEU A 266 18.40 -3.28 -3.39
C LEU A 266 17.88 -3.35 -4.83
N PRO A 267 18.57 -4.07 -5.73
CA PRO A 267 18.09 -4.28 -7.09
C PRO A 267 16.80 -5.10 -7.07
N THR A 268 15.96 -4.93 -8.08
CA THR A 268 14.73 -5.71 -8.21
C THR A 268 15.01 -7.20 -8.24
N GLN A 269 14.12 -7.99 -7.66
CA GLN A 269 14.15 -9.45 -7.72
C GLN A 269 13.12 -10.00 -8.73
N ALA A 270 12.39 -9.13 -9.43
CA ALA A 270 11.46 -9.52 -10.49
C ALA A 270 12.23 -10.07 -11.71
N ARG A 271 11.81 -11.25 -12.20
CA ARG A 271 12.33 -11.86 -13.44
C ARG A 271 11.49 -11.50 -14.65
N GLU A 272 10.19 -11.49 -14.47
CA GLU A 272 9.20 -11.12 -15.48
C GLU A 272 8.19 -10.17 -14.82
N VAL A 273 7.84 -9.11 -15.52
CA VAL A 273 6.88 -8.11 -15.03
C VAL A 273 5.64 -8.21 -15.91
N PHE A 274 4.53 -8.62 -15.32
CA PHE A 274 3.22 -8.65 -15.99
C PHE A 274 2.35 -7.46 -15.58
N ASP A 275 2.34 -7.11 -14.31
CA ASP A 275 1.54 -6.01 -13.79
C ASP A 275 2.17 -5.45 -12.51
N VAL A 276 2.37 -4.15 -12.44
CA VAL A 276 2.95 -3.48 -11.26
C VAL A 276 1.89 -2.97 -10.28
N THR A 277 0.60 -3.17 -10.60
CA THR A 277 -0.51 -2.68 -9.78
C THR A 277 -0.51 -3.35 -8.41
N GLY A 278 -0.46 -2.54 -7.35
CA GLY A 278 -0.48 -3.02 -5.96
C GLY A 278 0.88 -3.47 -5.42
N ALA A 279 1.98 -3.31 -6.18
CA ALA A 279 3.32 -3.61 -5.69
C ALA A 279 3.69 -2.75 -4.47
N GLY A 280 3.35 -1.45 -4.46
CA GLY A 280 3.51 -0.54 -3.33
C GLY A 280 2.78 -1.03 -2.08
N ASP A 281 1.53 -1.47 -2.22
CA ASP A 281 0.73 -2.04 -1.13
C ASP A 281 1.40 -3.28 -0.52
N THR A 282 1.99 -4.13 -1.38
CA THR A 282 2.76 -5.31 -0.94
C THR A 282 4.00 -4.87 -0.18
N VAL A 283 4.74 -3.90 -0.71
CA VAL A 283 5.97 -3.39 -0.08
C VAL A 283 5.69 -2.84 1.32
N ILE A 284 4.72 -1.92 1.47
CA ILE A 284 4.43 -1.34 2.79
C ILE A 284 3.90 -2.39 3.78
N SER A 285 3.09 -3.35 3.32
CA SER A 285 2.57 -4.44 4.15
C SER A 285 3.70 -5.28 4.75
N VAL A 286 4.63 -5.73 3.90
CA VAL A 286 5.77 -6.57 4.32
C VAL A 286 6.74 -5.77 5.18
N LEU A 287 7.07 -4.54 4.78
CA LEU A 287 7.94 -3.66 5.56
C LEU A 287 7.40 -3.43 6.96
N THR A 288 6.10 -3.12 7.09
CA THR A 288 5.49 -2.86 8.40
C THR A 288 5.50 -4.10 9.27
N LEU A 289 5.08 -5.26 8.73
CA LEU A 289 5.10 -6.52 9.48
C LEU A 289 6.49 -6.86 9.99
N THR A 290 7.51 -6.63 9.16
CA THR A 290 8.88 -7.06 9.47
C THR A 290 9.61 -6.02 10.33
N ALA A 291 9.56 -4.74 9.96
CA ALA A 291 10.29 -3.68 10.67
C ALA A 291 9.73 -3.37 12.07
N SER A 292 8.45 -3.71 12.33
CA SER A 292 7.85 -3.60 13.67
C SER A 292 8.28 -4.71 14.63
N MET A 293 9.06 -5.70 14.19
CA MET A 293 9.57 -6.77 15.04
C MET A 293 10.86 -6.34 15.77
N ALA A 294 10.95 -6.67 17.04
CA ALA A 294 12.18 -6.42 17.80
C ALA A 294 13.37 -7.21 17.21
N GLY A 295 14.51 -6.55 17.10
CA GLY A 295 15.75 -7.18 16.61
C GLY A 295 15.80 -7.42 15.09
N VAL A 296 14.86 -6.85 14.33
CA VAL A 296 14.87 -6.86 12.86
C VAL A 296 15.42 -5.51 12.35
N THR A 297 16.33 -5.58 11.40
CA THR A 297 16.86 -4.37 10.75
C THR A 297 15.97 -3.96 9.58
N LEU A 298 15.98 -2.67 9.24
CA LEU A 298 15.27 -2.19 8.05
C LEU A 298 15.76 -2.85 6.76
N GLU A 299 17.05 -3.22 6.72
CA GLU A 299 17.65 -3.94 5.60
C GLU A 299 17.02 -5.31 5.42
N GLU A 300 16.91 -6.10 6.50
CA GLU A 300 16.21 -7.39 6.45
C GLU A 300 14.75 -7.22 6.00
N ALA A 301 14.04 -6.24 6.55
CA ALA A 301 12.66 -5.95 6.17
C ALA A 301 12.54 -5.59 4.69
N ALA A 302 13.45 -4.78 4.17
CA ALA A 302 13.44 -4.37 2.77
C ALA A 302 13.80 -5.52 1.80
N ILE A 303 14.70 -6.42 2.19
CA ILE A 303 14.99 -7.63 1.41
C ILE A 303 13.74 -8.50 1.28
N VAL A 304 13.02 -8.74 2.38
CA VAL A 304 11.77 -9.52 2.35
C VAL A 304 10.70 -8.83 1.52
N ALA A 305 10.55 -7.50 1.65
CA ALA A 305 9.60 -6.71 0.85
C ALA A 305 9.93 -6.72 -0.64
N ASN A 306 11.21 -6.65 -1.01
CA ASN A 306 11.66 -6.72 -2.41
C ASN A 306 11.39 -8.10 -3.05
N LEU A 307 11.57 -9.19 -2.28
CA LEU A 307 11.19 -10.53 -2.72
C LEU A 307 9.67 -10.64 -2.94
N ALA A 308 8.88 -10.15 -2.01
CA ALA A 308 7.41 -10.14 -2.12
C ALA A 308 6.94 -9.31 -3.32
N ALA A 309 7.52 -8.12 -3.52
CA ALA A 309 7.26 -7.28 -4.70
C ALA A 309 7.60 -8.05 -6.00
N GLY A 310 8.75 -8.72 -6.06
CA GLY A 310 9.14 -9.55 -7.20
C GLY A 310 8.16 -10.68 -7.50
N VAL A 311 7.52 -11.27 -6.47
CA VAL A 311 6.47 -12.28 -6.65
C VAL A 311 5.20 -11.67 -7.23
N VAL A 312 4.73 -10.53 -6.72
CA VAL A 312 3.44 -9.96 -7.13
C VAL A 312 3.46 -9.35 -8.51
N VAL A 313 4.57 -8.71 -8.93
CA VAL A 313 4.68 -8.13 -10.28
C VAL A 313 4.75 -9.19 -11.37
N GLY A 314 5.07 -10.43 -11.03
CA GLY A 314 4.98 -11.61 -11.89
C GLY A 314 3.55 -12.17 -12.05
N LYS A 315 2.54 -11.53 -11.45
CA LYS A 315 1.13 -11.94 -11.49
C LYS A 315 0.29 -10.85 -12.17
N THR A 316 -0.92 -11.17 -12.63
CA THR A 316 -1.82 -10.20 -13.24
C THR A 316 -2.76 -9.56 -12.21
N GLY A 317 -2.98 -8.25 -12.30
CA GLY A 317 -3.86 -7.48 -11.41
C GLY A 317 -3.26 -7.25 -10.03
N THR A 318 -4.09 -6.80 -9.08
CA THR A 318 -3.70 -6.59 -7.68
C THR A 318 -3.53 -7.94 -6.96
N ALA A 319 -2.37 -8.58 -7.15
CA ALA A 319 -2.04 -9.88 -6.56
C ALA A 319 -1.41 -9.71 -5.17
N THR A 320 -1.36 -10.81 -4.42
CA THR A 320 -0.67 -10.90 -3.13
C THR A 320 0.42 -11.98 -3.16
N ALA A 321 1.39 -11.91 -2.25
CA ALA A 321 2.42 -12.91 -2.08
C ALA A 321 2.22 -13.65 -0.75
N SER A 322 2.21 -14.97 -0.79
CA SER A 322 2.24 -15.81 0.41
C SER A 322 3.67 -16.01 0.92
N ALA A 323 3.81 -16.39 2.18
CA ALA A 323 5.11 -16.74 2.78
C ALA A 323 5.84 -17.83 1.99
N ALA A 324 5.10 -18.85 1.50
CA ALA A 324 5.67 -19.91 0.69
C ALA A 324 6.24 -19.41 -0.63
N GLU A 325 5.50 -18.55 -1.35
CA GLU A 325 5.95 -17.98 -2.61
C GLU A 325 7.18 -17.07 -2.43
N ILE A 326 7.27 -16.32 -1.32
CA ILE A 326 8.45 -15.51 -0.99
C ILE A 326 9.66 -16.40 -0.71
N SER A 327 9.51 -17.48 0.08
CA SER A 327 10.58 -18.45 0.35
C SER A 327 11.05 -19.13 -0.94
N ASP A 328 10.13 -19.53 -1.80
CA ASP A 328 10.45 -20.15 -3.10
C ASP A 328 11.12 -19.18 -4.06
N CYS A 329 10.73 -17.90 -4.05
CA CYS A 329 11.40 -16.85 -4.80
C CYS A 329 12.86 -16.72 -4.35
N TYR A 330 13.11 -16.66 -3.05
CA TYR A 330 14.46 -16.60 -2.50
C TYR A 330 15.31 -17.79 -2.90
N LYS A 331 14.79 -19.04 -2.77
CA LYS A 331 15.50 -20.28 -3.15
C LYS A 331 15.90 -20.31 -4.62
N ARG A 332 15.09 -19.73 -5.50
CA ARG A 332 15.40 -19.64 -6.94
C ARG A 332 16.47 -18.58 -7.28
N LEU A 333 16.74 -17.65 -6.40
CA LEU A 333 17.72 -16.57 -6.55
C LEU A 333 19.07 -16.91 -5.89
N SER A 334 19.08 -17.87 -4.97
CA SER A 334 20.24 -18.40 -4.26
C SER A 334 20.91 -19.50 -5.04
#